data_37a90adecc1f18f5223aa53f13763c57
#
_entry.id   37a90adecc1f18f5223aa53f13763c57
#
_cell.length_a   1.000
_cell.length_b   1.000
_cell.length_c   1.000
_cell.angle_alpha   90.00
_cell.angle_beta   90.00
_cell.angle_gamma   90.00
#
_symmetry.space_group_name_H-M   'P 1'
#
loop_
_entity.id
_entity.type
_entity.pdbx_description
1 polymer ?
#
loop_
_entity_poly.entity_id
_entity_poly.type
_entity_poly.pdbx_seq_one_letter_code
_entity_poly.pdbx_strand_id
1 'polypeptide(L)'
;MIDLSRRTFLSAGAAALCSAVPQDAFAAPVIALPNDIAQRDAATIMAVRTPSPVVSMTFDDGPHPRLTPVLLDMLRARGLRATFYLIGNRVVQWPDIVRRIAAEGHEIGNHSWTHPNLAKFSDNGVLDEIDRTSDAIFKVTGRPPVTFRPPYGSFSRRQRLMLYEARNLPTILWSVDPQDWRRPGSSVVASRILQGSRPGAIILSHDIQSGTVKAMPQTLDGLAGRGLRFATVSQLMGWPLWQTRRFKRATS
;
A
#
# COMPACT_ATOMS: atom_id res chain seq x y z
N MET A 1 43.36 -66.46 -7.50
CA MET A 1 43.21 -65.63 -6.26
C MET A 1 43.36 -64.19 -6.69
N ILE A 2 42.25 -63.53 -6.92
CA ILE A 2 42.23 -62.13 -7.35
C ILE A 2 41.34 -61.36 -6.32
N ASP A 3 42.00 -60.44 -5.68
CA ASP A 3 41.41 -59.61 -4.61
C ASP A 3 40.63 -58.47 -5.27
N LEU A 4 39.33 -58.31 -4.87
CA LEU A 4 38.44 -57.29 -5.35
C LEU A 4 38.31 -56.19 -4.29
N SER A 5 39.11 -55.13 -4.44
CA SER A 5 39.06 -53.96 -3.58
C SER A 5 37.77 -53.14 -3.81
N ARG A 6 37.11 -52.86 -2.73
CA ARG A 6 35.88 -52.04 -2.64
C ARG A 6 36.18 -50.58 -3.03
N ARG A 7 35.57 -50.13 -4.10
CA ARG A 7 35.51 -48.66 -4.41
C ARG A 7 34.31 -48.05 -3.69
N THR A 8 34.61 -47.24 -2.69
CA THR A 8 33.62 -46.39 -1.98
C THR A 8 33.30 -45.19 -2.86
N PHE A 9 32.06 -45.07 -3.33
CA PHE A 9 31.57 -43.86 -3.95
C PHE A 9 31.19 -42.85 -2.87
N LEU A 10 31.96 -41.78 -2.74
CA LEU A 10 31.59 -40.58 -1.98
C LEU A 10 30.67 -39.76 -2.86
N SER A 11 29.37 -39.77 -2.56
CA SER A 11 28.41 -38.80 -3.12
C SER A 11 28.56 -37.47 -2.37
N ALA A 12 29.18 -36.51 -3.03
CA ALA A 12 29.18 -35.12 -2.55
C ALA A 12 27.79 -34.54 -2.79
N GLY A 13 26.99 -34.47 -1.74
CA GLY A 13 25.75 -33.72 -1.72
C GLY A 13 26.06 -32.21 -1.71
N ALA A 14 25.77 -31.53 -2.83
CA ALA A 14 25.80 -30.09 -2.89
C ALA A 14 24.62 -29.55 -2.09
N ALA A 15 24.86 -29.17 -0.85
CA ALA A 15 23.91 -28.38 -0.08
C ALA A 15 23.80 -26.97 -0.71
N ALA A 16 22.71 -26.71 -1.41
CA ALA A 16 22.37 -25.36 -1.84
C ALA A 16 22.15 -24.50 -0.59
N LEU A 17 23.12 -23.68 -0.26
CA LEU A 17 23.00 -22.60 0.71
C LEU A 17 22.02 -21.58 0.12
N CYS A 18 20.74 -21.74 0.45
CA CYS A 18 19.74 -20.69 0.29
C CYS A 18 20.10 -19.59 1.30
N SER A 19 20.94 -18.64 0.89
CA SER A 19 21.22 -17.44 1.66
C SER A 19 19.91 -16.68 1.81
N ALA A 20 19.28 -16.80 2.96
CA ALA A 20 18.17 -15.93 3.35
C ALA A 20 18.71 -14.49 3.35
N VAL A 21 18.22 -13.67 2.41
CA VAL A 21 18.48 -12.23 2.42
C VAL A 21 17.92 -11.70 3.76
N PRO A 22 18.74 -11.06 4.59
CA PRO A 22 18.25 -10.56 5.87
C PRO A 22 17.13 -9.58 5.62
N GLN A 23 15.98 -9.80 6.26
CA GLN A 23 14.79 -8.94 6.16
C GLN A 23 15.08 -7.48 6.61
N ASP A 24 16.17 -7.24 7.30
CA ASP A 24 16.59 -5.93 7.80
C ASP A 24 17.32 -5.06 6.76
N ALA A 25 17.67 -5.61 5.59
CA ALA A 25 18.41 -4.86 4.58
C ALA A 25 17.57 -3.79 3.85
N PHE A 26 16.25 -3.70 4.11
CA PHE A 26 15.32 -2.75 3.49
C PHE A 26 14.58 -1.86 4.48
N ALA A 27 15.06 -1.72 5.70
CA ALA A 27 14.56 -0.70 6.59
C ALA A 27 14.94 0.67 6.02
N ALA A 28 14.04 1.27 5.23
CA ALA A 28 14.15 2.69 4.92
C ALA A 28 14.25 3.44 6.26
N PRO A 29 15.09 4.47 6.39
CA PRO A 29 15.18 5.21 7.63
C PRO A 29 13.77 5.69 8.00
N VAL A 30 13.31 5.27 9.18
CA VAL A 30 12.03 5.67 9.74
C VAL A 30 12.11 7.17 9.93
N ILE A 31 11.32 7.92 9.15
CA ILE A 31 11.22 9.36 9.31
C ILE A 31 10.25 9.57 10.47
N ALA A 32 10.78 9.82 11.64
CA ALA A 32 9.96 10.19 12.78
C ALA A 32 9.28 11.53 12.48
N LEU A 33 7.97 11.52 12.33
CA LEU A 33 7.19 12.75 12.30
C LEU A 33 6.78 13.09 13.72
N PRO A 34 6.73 14.40 14.06
CA PRO A 34 6.23 14.83 15.36
C PRO A 34 4.81 14.28 15.58
N ASN A 35 4.54 13.77 16.79
CA ASN A 35 3.23 13.21 17.18
C ASN A 35 2.08 14.23 17.08
N ASP A 36 2.36 15.51 16.82
CA ASP A 36 1.40 16.61 16.76
C ASP A 36 0.73 16.83 15.41
N ILE A 37 1.14 16.12 14.36
CA ILE A 37 0.50 16.26 13.02
C ILE A 37 -0.99 15.89 13.05
N ALA A 38 -1.36 14.90 13.84
CA ALA A 38 -2.75 14.49 13.99
C ALA A 38 -3.66 15.60 14.57
N GLN A 39 -3.09 16.54 15.31
CA GLN A 39 -3.85 17.62 15.97
C GLN A 39 -4.00 18.87 15.10
N ARG A 40 -3.08 19.15 14.17
CA ARG A 40 -3.06 20.41 13.42
C ARG A 40 -3.98 20.42 12.21
N ASP A 41 -4.17 19.28 11.53
CA ASP A 41 -4.90 19.26 10.25
C ASP A 41 -5.98 18.16 10.17
N ALA A 42 -6.72 17.96 11.24
CA ALA A 42 -7.83 17.01 11.28
C ALA A 42 -7.41 15.59 10.83
N ALA A 43 -6.26 15.10 11.31
CA ALA A 43 -5.73 13.78 10.97
C ALA A 43 -5.67 13.50 9.45
N THR A 44 -5.31 14.52 8.66
CA THR A 44 -5.23 14.44 7.19
C THR A 44 -3.81 14.65 6.71
N ILE A 45 -3.33 13.73 5.88
CA ILE A 45 -1.99 13.77 5.32
C ILE A 45 -2.09 13.72 3.79
N MET A 46 -1.45 14.70 3.12
CA MET A 46 -1.34 14.75 1.65
C MET A 46 0.09 14.51 1.15
N ALA A 47 1.06 14.86 1.97
CA ALA A 47 2.48 14.69 1.72
C ALA A 47 3.23 14.79 3.04
N VAL A 48 4.49 14.36 3.06
CA VAL A 48 5.38 14.45 4.21
C VAL A 48 6.50 15.44 3.89
N ARG A 49 6.77 16.37 4.81
CA ARG A 49 7.97 17.22 4.71
C ARG A 49 9.19 16.43 5.14
N THR A 50 10.08 16.14 4.21
CA THR A 50 11.27 15.34 4.47
C THR A 50 12.43 15.76 3.55
N PRO A 51 13.67 15.83 4.05
CA PRO A 51 14.84 15.97 3.21
C PRO A 51 15.22 14.66 2.51
N SER A 52 14.72 13.52 2.98
CA SER A 52 15.02 12.22 2.40
C SER A 52 14.33 12.07 1.03
N PRO A 53 15.04 11.58 0.00
CA PRO A 53 14.49 11.40 -1.33
C PRO A 53 13.57 10.17 -1.40
N VAL A 54 12.43 10.21 -0.72
CA VAL A 54 11.49 9.10 -0.59
C VAL A 54 10.11 9.55 -1.06
N VAL A 55 9.39 8.68 -1.76
CA VAL A 55 8.00 8.87 -2.21
C VAL A 55 7.15 7.65 -1.87
N SER A 56 5.84 7.83 -1.80
CA SER A 56 4.90 6.71 -1.68
C SER A 56 4.04 6.59 -2.93
N MET A 57 4.20 5.46 -3.66
CA MET A 57 3.23 5.08 -4.69
C MET A 57 2.03 4.46 -4.02
N THR A 58 0.83 4.91 -4.38
CA THR A 58 -0.41 4.37 -3.84
C THR A 58 -1.38 4.00 -4.96
N PHE A 59 -2.13 2.91 -4.75
CA PHE A 59 -3.07 2.36 -5.72
C PHE A 59 -4.43 2.18 -5.05
N ASP A 60 -5.45 2.83 -5.61
CA ASP A 60 -6.81 2.83 -5.10
C ASP A 60 -7.71 1.88 -5.91
N ASP A 61 -8.87 1.57 -5.34
CA ASP A 61 -9.97 0.80 -5.93
C ASP A 61 -9.75 -0.70 -6.08
N GLY A 62 -8.56 -1.22 -5.87
CA GLY A 62 -8.24 -2.64 -5.97
C GLY A 62 -8.91 -3.55 -4.93
N PRO A 63 -8.63 -4.84 -5.01
CA PRO A 63 -7.83 -5.47 -6.04
C PRO A 63 -8.61 -5.72 -7.33
N HIS A 64 -7.89 -5.75 -8.47
CA HIS A 64 -8.42 -6.15 -9.77
C HIS A 64 -7.84 -7.53 -10.17
N PRO A 65 -8.67 -8.50 -10.62
CA PRO A 65 -8.23 -9.90 -10.80
C PRO A 65 -7.09 -10.10 -11.79
N ARG A 66 -6.95 -9.23 -12.78
CA ARG A 66 -5.92 -9.33 -13.82
C ARG A 66 -4.83 -8.28 -13.69
N LEU A 67 -5.17 -7.06 -13.29
CA LEU A 67 -4.23 -5.94 -13.33
C LEU A 67 -3.37 -5.85 -12.06
N THR A 68 -3.97 -6.07 -10.88
CA THR A 68 -3.21 -6.04 -9.61
C THR A 68 -2.09 -7.08 -9.58
N PRO A 69 -2.28 -8.36 -10.01
CA PRO A 69 -1.19 -9.32 -10.08
C PRO A 69 -0.02 -8.89 -10.99
N VAL A 70 -0.33 -8.30 -12.15
CA VAL A 70 0.69 -7.77 -13.08
C VAL A 70 1.47 -6.62 -12.43
N LEU A 71 0.79 -5.72 -11.73
CA LEU A 71 1.44 -4.65 -10.99
C LEU A 71 2.35 -5.18 -9.87
N LEU A 72 1.89 -6.17 -9.11
CA LEU A 72 2.70 -6.82 -8.07
C LEU A 72 3.97 -7.46 -8.64
N ASP A 73 3.88 -8.12 -9.81
CA ASP A 73 5.06 -8.66 -10.49
C ASP A 73 6.07 -7.57 -10.85
N MET A 74 5.61 -6.41 -11.33
CA MET A 74 6.47 -5.26 -11.66
C MET A 74 7.16 -4.67 -10.42
N LEU A 75 6.43 -4.55 -9.31
CA LEU A 75 6.97 -4.05 -8.04
C LEU A 75 7.97 -5.03 -7.46
N ARG A 76 7.65 -6.32 -7.44
CA ARG A 76 8.54 -7.39 -6.96
C ARG A 76 9.84 -7.46 -7.77
N ALA A 77 9.76 -7.38 -9.10
CA ALA A 77 10.93 -7.40 -9.97
C ALA A 77 11.92 -6.25 -9.70
N ARG A 78 11.43 -5.16 -9.09
CA ARG A 78 12.23 -3.98 -8.72
C ARG A 78 12.53 -3.88 -7.22
N GLY A 79 12.07 -4.84 -6.41
CA GLY A 79 12.21 -4.79 -4.96
C GLY A 79 11.49 -3.61 -4.31
N LEU A 80 10.43 -3.09 -4.95
CA LEU A 80 9.71 -1.90 -4.50
C LEU A 80 8.46 -2.27 -3.69
N ARG A 81 8.11 -1.38 -2.76
CA ARG A 81 6.87 -1.49 -1.97
C ARG A 81 5.96 -0.29 -2.24
N ALA A 82 4.66 -0.52 -2.12
CA ALA A 82 3.62 0.47 -2.36
C ALA A 82 2.50 0.32 -1.32
N THR A 83 1.53 1.24 -1.32
CA THR A 83 0.32 1.15 -0.52
C THR A 83 -0.89 0.93 -1.42
N PHE A 84 -1.74 -0.02 -1.06
CA PHE A 84 -2.97 -0.35 -1.77
C PHE A 84 -4.18 -0.01 -0.89
N TYR A 85 -4.99 0.96 -1.33
CA TYR A 85 -6.27 1.29 -0.68
C TYR A 85 -7.37 0.45 -1.29
N LEU A 86 -7.78 -0.60 -0.59
CA LEU A 86 -8.65 -1.62 -1.12
C LEU A 86 -10.12 -1.38 -0.76
N ILE A 87 -11.01 -1.59 -1.72
CA ILE A 87 -12.46 -1.60 -1.52
C ILE A 87 -12.88 -2.93 -0.88
N GLY A 88 -13.63 -2.85 0.22
CA GLY A 88 -13.91 -4.00 1.08
C GLY A 88 -14.65 -5.15 0.39
N ASN A 89 -15.63 -4.87 -0.48
CA ASN A 89 -16.32 -5.92 -1.24
C ASN A 89 -15.37 -6.63 -2.21
N ARG A 90 -14.35 -5.95 -2.76
CA ARG A 90 -13.32 -6.55 -3.61
C ARG A 90 -12.30 -7.36 -2.82
N VAL A 91 -12.02 -6.99 -1.57
CA VAL A 91 -11.21 -7.80 -0.65
C VAL A 91 -11.84 -9.18 -0.47
N VAL A 92 -13.17 -9.24 -0.26
CA VAL A 92 -13.90 -10.51 -0.13
C VAL A 92 -13.94 -11.28 -1.45
N GLN A 93 -14.06 -10.58 -2.56
CA GLN A 93 -14.13 -11.20 -3.89
C GLN A 93 -12.79 -11.81 -4.34
N TRP A 94 -11.66 -11.19 -3.96
CA TRP A 94 -10.32 -11.59 -4.42
C TRP A 94 -9.32 -11.76 -3.28
N PRO A 95 -9.60 -12.63 -2.29
CA PRO A 95 -8.80 -12.74 -1.07
C PRO A 95 -7.35 -13.21 -1.33
N ASP A 96 -7.10 -14.01 -2.37
CA ASP A 96 -5.77 -14.49 -2.69
C ASP A 96 -4.84 -13.36 -3.15
N ILE A 97 -5.37 -12.41 -3.90
CA ILE A 97 -4.61 -11.22 -4.32
C ILE A 97 -4.29 -10.35 -3.09
N VAL A 98 -5.25 -10.20 -2.16
CA VAL A 98 -5.04 -9.44 -0.92
C VAL A 98 -3.96 -10.11 -0.05
N ARG A 99 -3.98 -11.45 0.08
CA ARG A 99 -2.91 -12.19 0.77
C ARG A 99 -1.55 -11.95 0.12
N ARG A 100 -1.51 -11.96 -1.21
CA ARG A 100 -0.27 -11.69 -1.96
C ARG A 100 0.25 -10.28 -1.73
N ILE A 101 -0.61 -9.25 -1.77
CA ILE A 101 -0.24 -7.86 -1.45
C ILE A 101 0.43 -7.80 -0.07
N ALA A 102 -0.19 -8.40 0.95
CA ALA A 102 0.33 -8.42 2.31
C ALA A 102 1.64 -9.21 2.44
N ALA A 103 1.73 -10.39 1.80
CA ALA A 103 2.90 -11.28 1.86
C ALA A 103 4.14 -10.66 1.18
N GLU A 104 3.95 -9.87 0.11
CA GLU A 104 5.03 -9.16 -0.57
C GLU A 104 5.45 -7.87 0.17
N GLY A 105 4.86 -7.59 1.35
CA GLY A 105 5.26 -6.47 2.23
C GLY A 105 4.73 -5.11 1.81
N HIS A 106 3.71 -5.07 0.97
CA HIS A 106 2.98 -3.86 0.68
C HIS A 106 2.04 -3.48 1.83
N GLU A 107 1.75 -2.20 1.98
CA GLU A 107 0.72 -1.73 2.89
C GLU A 107 -0.66 -1.88 2.28
N ILE A 108 -1.63 -2.28 3.11
CA ILE A 108 -3.05 -2.27 2.77
C ILE A 108 -3.74 -1.21 3.62
N GLY A 109 -4.32 -0.22 2.96
CA GLY A 109 -5.20 0.77 3.55
C GLY A 109 -6.67 0.48 3.27
N ASN A 110 -7.55 1.12 4.03
CA ASN A 110 -8.99 1.03 3.89
C ASN A 110 -9.52 2.05 2.87
N HIS A 111 -10.35 1.60 1.91
CA HIS A 111 -10.98 2.47 0.89
C HIS A 111 -12.51 2.40 0.90
N SER A 112 -13.12 2.20 2.08
CA SER A 112 -14.55 1.94 2.29
C SER A 112 -15.03 0.61 1.72
N TRP A 113 -16.30 0.25 2.00
CA TRP A 113 -16.86 -1.05 1.60
C TRP A 113 -17.34 -1.06 0.15
N THR A 114 -18.10 -0.03 -0.26
CA THR A 114 -18.71 0.05 -1.58
C THR A 114 -18.25 1.24 -2.42
N HIS A 115 -17.28 2.03 -1.93
CA HIS A 115 -16.76 3.23 -2.58
C HIS A 115 -17.81 4.35 -2.77
N PRO A 116 -18.65 4.68 -1.77
CA PRO A 116 -19.61 5.76 -1.89
C PRO A 116 -18.98 7.14 -1.60
N ASN A 117 -19.67 8.22 -1.96
CA ASN A 117 -19.30 9.55 -1.47
C ASN A 117 -19.67 9.69 0.02
N LEU A 118 -18.72 9.38 0.90
CA LEU A 118 -18.92 9.35 2.35
C LEU A 118 -19.26 10.71 2.96
N ALA A 119 -18.93 11.83 2.30
CA ALA A 119 -19.31 13.16 2.78
C ALA A 119 -20.83 13.33 2.94
N LYS A 120 -21.62 12.49 2.26
CA LYS A 120 -23.08 12.50 2.32
C LYS A 120 -23.68 11.54 3.36
N PHE A 121 -22.82 10.78 4.07
CA PHE A 121 -23.26 9.75 5.00
C PHE A 121 -23.33 10.29 6.43
N SER A 122 -24.22 9.69 7.24
CA SER A 122 -24.19 9.85 8.69
C SER A 122 -22.92 9.22 9.28
N ASP A 123 -22.56 9.58 10.52
CA ASP A 123 -21.37 9.02 11.18
C ASP A 123 -21.44 7.49 11.30
N ASN A 124 -22.60 6.95 11.66
CA ASN A 124 -22.80 5.50 11.72
C ASN A 124 -22.65 4.85 10.34
N GLY A 125 -23.15 5.46 9.27
CA GLY A 125 -22.97 4.97 7.91
C GLY A 125 -21.51 5.01 7.47
N VAL A 126 -20.77 6.05 7.84
CA VAL A 126 -19.31 6.13 7.61
C VAL A 126 -18.59 5.01 8.35
N LEU A 127 -18.87 4.84 9.64
CA LEU A 127 -18.22 3.81 10.45
C LEU A 127 -18.57 2.40 9.95
N ASP A 128 -19.80 2.13 9.50
CA ASP A 128 -20.16 0.85 8.93
C ASP A 128 -19.35 0.50 7.66
N GLU A 129 -19.24 1.43 6.72
CA GLU A 129 -18.44 1.28 5.50
C GLU A 129 -16.96 0.97 5.82
N ILE A 130 -16.41 1.65 6.81
CA ILE A 130 -14.99 1.52 7.18
C ILE A 130 -14.75 0.25 8.01
N ASP A 131 -15.61 -0.05 8.98
CA ASP A 131 -15.47 -1.22 9.85
C ASP A 131 -15.62 -2.52 9.05
N ARG A 132 -16.59 -2.60 8.14
CA ARG A 132 -16.77 -3.76 7.25
C ARG A 132 -15.53 -4.03 6.42
N THR A 133 -14.91 -2.98 5.91
CA THR A 133 -13.68 -3.09 5.10
C THR A 133 -12.50 -3.52 5.95
N SER A 134 -12.32 -2.92 7.12
CA SER A 134 -11.25 -3.30 8.06
C SER A 134 -11.40 -4.75 8.52
N ASP A 135 -12.63 -5.19 8.75
CA ASP A 135 -12.95 -6.58 9.11
C ASP A 135 -12.64 -7.55 7.97
N ALA A 136 -12.95 -7.18 6.72
CA ALA A 136 -12.63 -8.01 5.57
C ALA A 136 -11.11 -8.14 5.38
N ILE A 137 -10.37 -7.03 5.47
CA ILE A 137 -8.90 -7.03 5.41
C ILE A 137 -8.33 -7.92 6.53
N PHE A 138 -8.83 -7.75 7.77
CA PHE A 138 -8.39 -8.55 8.91
C PHE A 138 -8.66 -10.05 8.72
N LYS A 139 -9.84 -10.42 8.23
CA LYS A 139 -10.19 -11.84 7.98
C LYS A 139 -9.23 -12.51 6.99
N VAL A 140 -8.74 -11.76 6.01
CA VAL A 140 -7.85 -12.29 4.95
C VAL A 140 -6.39 -12.29 5.38
N THR A 141 -5.94 -11.24 6.08
CA THR A 141 -4.52 -11.00 6.37
C THR A 141 -4.12 -11.28 7.83
N GLY A 142 -5.10 -11.40 8.74
CA GLY A 142 -4.88 -11.45 10.18
C GLY A 142 -4.49 -10.12 10.81
N ARG A 143 -4.49 -9.01 10.04
CA ARG A 143 -3.98 -7.70 10.44
C ARG A 143 -4.91 -6.57 10.02
N PRO A 144 -5.27 -5.63 10.90
CA PRO A 144 -6.11 -4.50 10.53
C PRO A 144 -5.29 -3.37 9.89
N PRO A 145 -5.88 -2.59 8.95
CA PRO A 145 -5.21 -1.45 8.32
C PRO A 145 -4.94 -0.33 9.33
N VAL A 146 -3.93 0.50 9.04
CA VAL A 146 -3.57 1.69 9.86
C VAL A 146 -3.95 3.00 9.21
N THR A 147 -4.32 2.98 7.92
CA THR A 147 -4.64 4.18 7.14
C THR A 147 -5.97 4.02 6.41
N PHE A 148 -6.62 5.15 6.16
CA PHE A 148 -7.86 5.24 5.40
C PHE A 148 -7.73 6.31 4.31
N ARG A 149 -8.23 6.00 3.12
CA ARG A 149 -8.41 6.99 2.05
C ARG A 149 -9.89 7.07 1.68
N PRO A 150 -10.52 8.24 1.76
CA PRO A 150 -11.92 8.40 1.39
C PRO A 150 -12.09 8.32 -0.14
N PRO A 151 -13.11 7.64 -0.64
CA PRO A 151 -13.52 7.70 -2.03
C PRO A 151 -13.61 9.15 -2.51
N TYR A 152 -13.10 9.41 -3.73
CA TYR A 152 -13.08 10.75 -4.37
C TYR A 152 -12.30 11.83 -3.58
N GLY A 153 -11.59 11.48 -2.50
CA GLY A 153 -11.02 12.45 -1.54
C GLY A 153 -12.09 13.21 -0.76
N SER A 154 -13.36 12.83 -0.87
CA SER A 154 -14.52 13.56 -0.35
C SER A 154 -14.86 13.12 1.07
N PHE A 155 -14.35 13.89 2.05
CA PHE A 155 -14.52 13.60 3.47
C PHE A 155 -14.42 14.90 4.27
N SER A 156 -15.45 15.25 5.03
CA SER A 156 -15.48 16.51 5.76
C SER A 156 -14.48 16.53 6.92
N ARG A 157 -14.02 17.72 7.33
CA ARG A 157 -13.13 17.88 8.48
C ARG A 157 -13.67 17.20 9.73
N ARG A 158 -14.97 17.34 10.01
CA ARG A 158 -15.66 16.71 11.14
C ARG A 158 -15.57 15.18 11.08
N GLN A 159 -15.82 14.60 9.91
CA GLN A 159 -15.74 13.14 9.72
C GLN A 159 -14.31 12.60 9.87
N ARG A 160 -13.29 13.36 9.43
CA ARG A 160 -11.87 12.98 9.60
C ARG A 160 -11.49 12.90 11.07
N LEU A 161 -11.89 13.89 11.87
CA LEU A 161 -11.66 13.88 13.30
C LEU A 161 -12.42 12.74 13.98
N MET A 162 -13.71 12.59 13.69
CA MET A 162 -14.55 11.52 14.23
C MET A 162 -13.94 10.13 13.95
N LEU A 163 -13.50 9.89 12.70
CA LEU A 163 -12.89 8.61 12.33
C LEU A 163 -11.58 8.38 13.09
N TYR A 164 -10.73 9.39 13.19
CA TYR A 164 -9.47 9.27 13.90
C TYR A 164 -9.69 8.98 15.38
N GLU A 165 -10.60 9.69 16.04
CA GLU A 165 -10.96 9.46 17.45
C GLU A 165 -11.58 8.08 17.66
N ALA A 166 -12.50 7.67 16.79
CA ALA A 166 -13.24 6.43 16.94
C ALA A 166 -12.42 5.17 16.54
N ARG A 167 -11.48 5.27 15.61
CA ARG A 167 -10.79 4.10 14.99
C ARG A 167 -9.29 4.24 14.89
N ASN A 168 -8.71 5.36 15.30
CA ASN A 168 -7.30 5.67 15.11
C ASN A 168 -6.84 5.46 13.65
N LEU A 169 -7.71 5.85 12.70
CA LEU A 169 -7.46 5.76 11.27
C LEU A 169 -7.30 7.18 10.71
N PRO A 170 -6.07 7.65 10.47
CA PRO A 170 -5.82 8.92 9.82
C PRO A 170 -6.25 8.88 8.36
N THR A 171 -6.70 10.02 7.87
CA THR A 171 -7.10 10.22 6.47
C THR A 171 -5.87 10.51 5.61
N ILE A 172 -5.66 9.71 4.60
CA ILE A 172 -4.58 9.89 3.63
C ILE A 172 -5.17 10.37 2.30
N LEU A 173 -4.74 11.53 1.86
CA LEU A 173 -4.99 12.05 0.52
C LEU A 173 -3.71 11.92 -0.32
N TRP A 174 -3.48 12.84 -1.26
CA TRP A 174 -2.33 12.79 -2.16
C TRP A 174 -1.84 14.19 -2.52
N SER A 175 -0.61 14.30 -2.92
CA SER A 175 0.00 15.52 -3.45
C SER A 175 0.27 15.44 -4.96
N VAL A 176 0.17 14.25 -5.55
CA VAL A 176 0.33 14.02 -6.98
C VAL A 176 -0.87 13.26 -7.50
N ASP A 177 -1.63 13.87 -8.41
CA ASP A 177 -2.77 13.28 -9.11
C ASP A 177 -2.49 13.24 -10.62
N PRO A 178 -2.17 12.07 -11.20
CA PRO A 178 -1.97 11.94 -12.63
C PRO A 178 -3.27 11.99 -13.42
N GLN A 179 -4.42 11.97 -12.75
CA GLN A 179 -5.76 11.87 -13.35
C GLN A 179 -5.89 10.65 -14.28
N ASP A 180 -5.34 9.52 -13.87
CA ASP A 180 -5.35 8.27 -14.60
C ASP A 180 -6.77 7.71 -14.79
N TRP A 181 -7.67 8.02 -13.85
CA TRP A 181 -9.10 7.73 -13.93
C TRP A 181 -9.80 8.37 -15.15
N ARG A 182 -9.23 9.43 -15.73
CA ARG A 182 -9.67 10.04 -17.00
C ARG A 182 -9.18 9.27 -18.23
N ARG A 183 -8.36 8.24 -18.06
CA ARG A 183 -7.78 7.40 -19.12
C ARG A 183 -7.01 8.20 -20.19
N PRO A 184 -6.10 9.11 -19.82
CA PRO A 184 -5.39 9.97 -20.76
C PRO A 184 -4.32 9.25 -21.59
N GLY A 185 -4.10 7.95 -21.35
CA GLY A 185 -3.02 7.17 -21.93
C GLY A 185 -1.82 7.01 -20.99
N SER A 186 -1.07 5.91 -21.15
CA SER A 186 0.00 5.53 -20.22
C SER A 186 1.16 6.53 -20.19
N SER A 187 1.55 7.09 -21.32
CA SER A 187 2.63 8.11 -21.40
C SER A 187 2.28 9.38 -20.63
N VAL A 188 1.01 9.83 -20.72
CA VAL A 188 0.54 11.01 -19.99
C VAL A 188 0.51 10.75 -18.48
N VAL A 189 0.05 9.57 -18.06
CA VAL A 189 0.08 9.16 -16.64
C VAL A 189 1.50 9.17 -16.10
N ALA A 190 2.45 8.52 -16.80
CA ALA A 190 3.85 8.50 -16.39
C ALA A 190 4.45 9.91 -16.32
N SER A 191 4.23 10.74 -17.35
CA SER A 191 4.74 12.11 -17.38
C SER A 191 4.23 12.94 -16.20
N ARG A 192 2.93 12.90 -15.90
CA ARG A 192 2.35 13.65 -14.78
C ARG A 192 2.89 13.20 -13.43
N ILE A 193 3.05 11.90 -13.22
CA ILE A 193 3.66 11.38 -12.00
C ILE A 193 5.10 11.86 -11.88
N LEU A 194 5.90 11.69 -12.94
CA LEU A 194 7.30 12.10 -12.93
C LEU A 194 7.45 13.60 -12.66
N GLN A 195 6.66 14.44 -13.32
CA GLN A 195 6.73 15.92 -13.15
C GLN A 195 6.26 16.37 -11.77
N GLY A 196 5.20 15.73 -11.22
CA GLY A 196 4.60 16.11 -9.95
C GLY A 196 5.40 15.65 -8.72
N SER A 197 6.19 14.56 -8.85
CA SER A 197 6.82 13.92 -7.69
C SER A 197 8.00 14.71 -7.14
N ARG A 198 8.02 14.84 -5.80
CA ARG A 198 9.06 15.47 -4.97
C ARG A 198 9.28 14.58 -3.75
N PRO A 199 10.40 14.72 -3.00
CA PRO A 199 10.56 14.06 -1.71
C PRO A 199 9.35 14.25 -0.81
N GLY A 200 8.87 13.16 -0.22
CA GLY A 200 7.68 13.14 0.63
C GLY A 200 6.33 13.09 -0.10
N ALA A 201 6.31 13.01 -1.43
CA ALA A 201 5.07 12.93 -2.18
C ALA A 201 4.31 11.62 -1.92
N ILE A 202 2.99 11.73 -1.78
CA ILE A 202 2.04 10.63 -1.85
C ILE A 202 1.37 10.71 -3.22
N ILE A 203 1.52 9.67 -4.03
CA ILE A 203 1.13 9.64 -5.43
C ILE A 203 -0.11 8.79 -5.59
N LEU A 204 -1.21 9.40 -6.08
CA LEU A 204 -2.44 8.69 -6.41
C LEU A 204 -2.29 7.92 -7.72
N SER A 205 -2.83 6.72 -7.76
CA SER A 205 -3.02 5.92 -8.98
C SER A 205 -4.12 4.89 -8.73
N HIS A 206 -4.60 4.22 -9.79
CA HIS A 206 -5.64 3.19 -9.67
C HIS A 206 -5.20 1.92 -10.39
N ASP A 207 -5.04 0.82 -9.65
CA ASP A 207 -4.60 -0.47 -10.21
C ASP A 207 -5.68 -1.19 -11.03
N ILE A 208 -6.88 -0.64 -11.06
CA ILE A 208 -7.99 -1.08 -11.91
C ILE A 208 -7.94 -0.48 -13.32
N GLN A 209 -7.03 0.45 -13.59
CA GLN A 209 -6.88 1.10 -14.89
C GLN A 209 -5.72 0.49 -15.68
N SER A 210 -6.00 -0.08 -16.86
CA SER A 210 -4.95 -0.70 -17.68
C SER A 210 -3.88 0.29 -18.15
N GLY A 211 -4.27 1.54 -18.40
CA GLY A 211 -3.34 2.64 -18.75
C GLY A 211 -2.36 2.95 -17.64
N THR A 212 -2.82 2.91 -16.39
CA THR A 212 -1.98 3.10 -15.20
C THR A 212 -0.97 1.97 -15.07
N VAL A 213 -1.41 0.71 -15.13
CA VAL A 213 -0.51 -0.43 -15.01
C VAL A 213 0.53 -0.42 -16.14
N LYS A 214 0.14 -0.08 -17.38
CA LYS A 214 1.07 0.09 -18.51
C LYS A 214 2.06 1.25 -18.32
N ALA A 215 1.71 2.28 -17.55
CA ALA A 215 2.59 3.40 -17.26
C ALA A 215 3.67 3.07 -16.21
N MET A 216 3.45 2.03 -15.37
CA MET A 216 4.30 1.76 -14.20
C MET A 216 5.76 1.47 -14.51
N PRO A 217 6.16 0.70 -15.54
CA PRO A 217 7.58 0.52 -15.82
C PRO A 217 8.33 1.85 -16.00
N GLN A 218 7.83 2.71 -16.87
CA GLN A 218 8.42 4.04 -17.10
C GLN A 218 8.38 4.92 -15.85
N THR A 219 7.29 4.86 -15.08
CA THR A 219 7.10 5.65 -13.87
C THR A 219 8.08 5.25 -12.77
N LEU A 220 8.12 3.95 -12.47
CA LEU A 220 8.95 3.42 -11.38
C LEU A 220 10.44 3.60 -11.69
N ASP A 221 10.86 3.25 -12.91
CA ASP A 221 12.24 3.39 -13.34
C ASP A 221 12.66 4.86 -13.44
N GLY A 222 11.77 5.73 -13.91
CA GLY A 222 12.02 7.18 -13.99
C GLY A 222 12.12 7.86 -12.62
N LEU A 223 11.30 7.48 -11.64
CA LEU A 223 11.41 7.99 -10.27
C LEU A 223 12.70 7.49 -9.60
N ALA A 224 13.02 6.20 -9.74
CA ALA A 224 14.27 5.62 -9.24
C ALA A 224 15.50 6.27 -9.88
N GLY A 225 15.50 6.50 -11.19
CA GLY A 225 16.57 7.18 -11.93
C GLY A 225 16.79 8.62 -11.48
N ARG A 226 15.81 9.26 -10.84
CA ARG A 226 15.95 10.58 -10.19
C ARG A 226 16.45 10.46 -8.74
N GLY A 227 16.85 9.29 -8.29
CA GLY A 227 17.33 9.03 -6.95
C GLY A 227 16.22 8.93 -5.89
N LEU A 228 14.93 8.87 -6.30
CA LEU A 228 13.82 8.70 -5.36
C LEU A 228 13.68 7.24 -4.95
N ARG A 229 13.59 6.99 -3.65
CA ARG A 229 13.29 5.69 -3.06
C ARG A 229 11.81 5.56 -2.80
N PHE A 230 11.34 4.32 -2.72
CA PHE A 230 9.93 4.02 -2.48
C PHE A 230 9.71 3.52 -1.06
N ALA A 231 8.67 4.04 -0.43
CA ALA A 231 8.20 3.58 0.87
C ALA A 231 6.66 3.45 0.83
N THR A 232 6.09 2.64 1.70
CA THR A 232 4.67 2.68 1.95
C THR A 232 4.29 3.99 2.65
N VAL A 233 3.00 4.35 2.68
CA VAL A 233 2.54 5.54 3.40
C VAL A 233 2.92 5.45 4.87
N SER A 234 2.68 4.30 5.52
CA SER A 234 3.04 4.12 6.92
C SER A 234 4.54 4.23 7.17
N GLN A 235 5.38 3.67 6.30
CA GLN A 235 6.85 3.82 6.39
C GLN A 235 7.28 5.27 6.20
N LEU A 236 6.66 6.00 5.27
CA LEU A 236 6.93 7.42 5.06
C LEU A 236 6.57 8.26 6.30
N MET A 237 5.58 7.82 7.07
CA MET A 237 5.10 8.45 8.29
C MET A 237 5.82 7.95 9.56
N GLY A 238 6.66 6.91 9.47
CA GLY A 238 7.25 6.26 10.63
C GLY A 238 6.24 5.44 11.45
N TRP A 239 5.15 5.02 10.85
CA TRP A 239 4.11 4.22 11.48
C TRP A 239 4.29 2.73 11.22
N PRO A 240 3.71 1.85 12.06
CA PRO A 240 3.63 0.43 11.75
C PRO A 240 2.74 0.19 10.53
N LEU A 241 3.00 -0.87 9.75
CA LEU A 241 2.17 -1.25 8.59
C LEU A 241 0.76 -1.73 8.97
N TRP A 242 0.57 -2.13 10.23
CA TRP A 242 -0.67 -2.73 10.71
C TRP A 242 -0.99 -2.23 12.12
N GLN A 243 -2.27 -2.09 12.44
CA GLN A 243 -2.69 -1.82 13.82
C GLN A 243 -2.42 -3.04 14.70
N THR A 244 -2.07 -2.77 15.96
CA THR A 244 -1.83 -3.82 16.97
C THR A 244 -3.12 -4.36 17.57
N ARG A 245 -4.21 -3.59 17.48
CA ARG A 245 -5.53 -3.97 18.02
C ARG A 245 -6.61 -3.75 16.97
N ARG A 246 -7.56 -4.68 16.92
CA ARG A 246 -8.80 -4.53 16.15
C ARG A 246 -9.81 -3.73 16.95
N PHE A 247 -10.42 -2.72 16.33
CA PHE A 247 -11.58 -2.07 16.91
C PHE A 247 -12.77 -3.01 16.80
N LYS A 248 -13.39 -3.37 17.94
CA LYS A 248 -14.63 -4.14 17.92
C LYS A 248 -15.75 -3.20 17.46
N ARG A 249 -16.60 -3.68 16.55
CA ARG A 249 -17.90 -3.03 16.30
C ARG A 249 -18.63 -2.94 17.62
N ALA A 250 -19.27 -1.79 17.90
CA ALA A 250 -20.31 -1.74 18.92
C ALA A 250 -21.39 -2.74 18.47
N THR A 251 -21.60 -3.79 19.23
CA THR A 251 -22.74 -4.68 19.04
C THR A 251 -23.98 -3.85 19.37
N SER A 252 -24.79 -3.56 18.34
CA SER A 252 -26.13 -3.00 18.50
C SER A 252 -27.02 -3.92 19.28
#